data_40681a1319730901c4c58c1ee3b4fafa
#
_entry.id   40681a1319730901c4c58c1ee3b4fafa
#
_cell.length_a   1.000
_cell.length_b   1.000
_cell.length_c   1.000
_cell.angle_alpha   90.00
_cell.angle_beta   90.00
_cell.angle_gamma   90.00
#
_symmetry.space_group_name_H-M   'P 1'
#
loop_
_entity.id
_entity.type
_entity.pdbx_description
1 polymer ?
#
loop_
_entity_poly.entity_id
_entity_poly.type
_entity_poly.pdbx_seq_one_letter_code
_entity_poly.pdbx_strand_id
1 'polypeptide(L)'
;HKPILGICLGLQLLLDRGDEGIPEDVAVAPVGDVYGAGAAPATVFEADGKRWVRGLGLVHGSCSRLESSRLKIPHVGWDQVHLTEEGVASPLLRGFPEGANMYFTHSYAADLDVSGADTLGHTHYARSFACMVQHGRVFGCQFHPEKSSARGLSLIENFVGIVEDAVADREVDA
;
A
#
# COMPACT_ATOMS: atom_id res chain seq x y z
N HIS A 1 7.39 16.15 -8.10
CA HIS A 1 7.71 14.72 -8.06
C HIS A 1 6.80 13.95 -9.02
N LYS A 2 7.30 12.81 -9.57
CA LYS A 2 6.52 11.94 -10.46
C LYS A 2 5.47 11.17 -9.65
N PRO A 3 4.22 11.00 -10.13
CA PRO A 3 3.25 10.10 -9.52
C PRO A 3 3.72 8.64 -9.55
N ILE A 4 3.39 7.89 -8.51
CA ILE A 4 3.72 6.46 -8.35
C ILE A 4 2.44 5.74 -7.94
N LEU A 5 2.17 4.58 -8.52
CA LEU A 5 1.11 3.66 -8.09
C LEU A 5 1.73 2.29 -7.77
N GLY A 6 1.71 1.90 -6.50
CA GLY A 6 2.09 0.57 -6.03
C GLY A 6 0.90 -0.38 -6.02
N ILE A 7 0.97 -1.50 -6.74
CA ILE A 7 -0.08 -2.53 -6.78
C ILE A 7 0.38 -3.76 -6.02
N CYS A 8 -0.44 -4.28 -5.10
CA CYS A 8 -0.21 -5.47 -4.28
C CYS A 8 1.13 -5.39 -3.51
N LEU A 9 2.14 -6.16 -3.90
CA LEU A 9 3.50 -6.05 -3.35
C LEU A 9 4.06 -4.62 -3.49
N GLY A 10 3.67 -3.90 -4.56
CA GLY A 10 4.07 -2.51 -4.75
C GLY A 10 3.58 -1.59 -3.64
N LEU A 11 2.33 -1.73 -3.15
CA LEU A 11 1.85 -0.99 -1.98
C LEU A 11 2.71 -1.32 -0.75
N GLN A 12 2.97 -2.61 -0.51
CA GLN A 12 3.72 -3.07 0.66
C GLN A 12 5.15 -2.52 0.68
N LEU A 13 5.78 -2.40 -0.49
CA LEU A 13 7.11 -1.79 -0.64
C LEU A 13 7.13 -0.28 -0.37
N LEU A 14 6.01 0.43 -0.58
CA LEU A 14 5.91 1.87 -0.31
C LEU A 14 5.97 2.19 1.18
N LEU A 15 5.61 1.22 2.06
CA LEU A 15 5.57 1.41 3.50
C LEU A 15 6.97 1.48 4.12
N ASP A 16 7.04 1.83 5.40
CA ASP A 16 8.31 1.91 6.14
C ASP A 16 8.95 0.53 6.30
N ARG A 17 8.12 -0.51 6.56
CA ARG A 17 8.59 -1.86 6.90
C ARG A 17 7.57 -2.95 6.57
N GLY A 18 8.07 -4.17 6.36
CA GLY A 18 7.27 -5.37 6.21
C GLY A 18 7.93 -6.59 6.84
N ASP A 19 7.17 -7.66 7.07
CA ASP A 19 7.67 -8.92 7.65
C ASP A 19 7.70 -10.07 6.64
N GLU A 20 7.54 -9.78 5.35
CA GLU A 20 7.58 -10.80 4.30
C GLU A 20 9.01 -11.22 3.95
N GLY A 21 9.23 -12.53 3.86
CA GLY A 21 10.43 -13.10 3.26
C GLY A 21 11.74 -12.81 4.01
N ILE A 22 11.68 -12.60 5.33
CA ILE A 22 12.89 -12.30 6.13
C ILE A 22 13.69 -13.60 6.34
N PRO A 23 14.92 -13.72 5.80
CA PRO A 23 15.77 -14.86 6.04
C PRO A 23 16.19 -14.94 7.52
N GLU A 24 16.26 -16.13 8.09
CA GLU A 24 16.64 -16.33 9.49
C GLU A 24 18.13 -16.02 9.77
N ASP A 25 18.97 -16.15 8.75
CA ASP A 25 20.44 -16.04 8.83
C ASP A 25 20.98 -14.64 8.46
N VAL A 26 20.11 -13.67 8.18
CA VAL A 26 20.54 -12.31 7.86
C VAL A 26 20.84 -11.50 9.12
N ALA A 27 21.95 -10.77 9.07
CA ALA A 27 22.34 -9.87 10.15
C ALA A 27 21.29 -8.78 10.40
N VAL A 28 20.97 -8.58 11.67
CA VAL A 28 20.04 -7.55 12.13
C VAL A 28 20.77 -6.24 12.32
N ALA A 29 20.33 -5.18 11.63
CA ALA A 29 20.89 -3.85 11.81
C ALA A 29 20.34 -3.18 13.09
N PRO A 30 21.14 -2.32 13.78
CA PRO A 30 20.61 -1.46 14.83
C PRO A 30 19.49 -0.55 14.30
N VAL A 31 18.41 -0.38 15.07
CA VAL A 31 17.24 0.42 14.65
C VAL A 31 17.61 1.85 14.26
N GLY A 32 18.60 2.46 14.95
CA GLY A 32 19.09 3.80 14.65
C GLY A 32 19.71 3.96 13.26
N ASP A 33 20.19 2.87 12.66
CA ASP A 33 20.84 2.87 11.33
C ASP A 33 19.83 2.62 10.19
N VAL A 34 18.64 2.11 10.51
CA VAL A 34 17.65 1.67 9.51
C VAL A 34 17.04 2.83 8.74
N TYR A 35 16.77 3.94 9.43
CA TYR A 35 16.11 5.13 8.87
C TYR A 35 17.08 6.30 8.64
N GLY A 36 18.38 6.08 8.84
CA GLY A 36 19.41 7.09 8.63
C GLY A 36 19.70 7.36 7.15
N ALA A 37 20.31 8.52 6.86
CA ALA A 37 20.79 8.87 5.52
C ALA A 37 21.82 7.83 5.06
N GLY A 38 21.49 7.08 4.01
CA GLY A 38 22.35 6.02 3.46
C GLY A 38 21.98 4.58 3.89
N ALA A 39 20.94 4.40 4.70
CA ALA A 39 20.44 3.06 5.00
C ALA A 39 19.97 2.36 3.72
N ALA A 40 20.47 1.14 3.48
CA ALA A 40 20.12 0.36 2.30
C ALA A 40 18.67 -0.11 2.34
N PRO A 41 17.96 -0.15 1.18
CA PRO A 41 16.70 -0.90 1.07
C PRO A 41 16.89 -2.36 1.49
N ALA A 42 15.81 -3.00 1.95
CA ALA A 42 15.81 -4.39 2.41
C ALA A 42 16.73 -4.68 3.62
N THR A 43 17.12 -3.67 4.39
CA THR A 43 17.82 -3.87 5.66
C THR A 43 16.89 -4.57 6.65
N VAL A 44 17.37 -5.66 7.25
CA VAL A 44 16.65 -6.39 8.32
C VAL A 44 16.97 -5.75 9.66
N PHE A 45 15.95 -5.55 10.49
CA PHE A 45 16.08 -5.00 11.84
C PHE A 45 15.03 -5.59 12.78
N GLU A 46 15.20 -5.41 14.07
CA GLU A 46 14.23 -5.81 15.09
C GLU A 46 13.58 -4.59 15.72
N ALA A 47 12.24 -4.60 15.76
CA ALA A 47 11.44 -3.63 16.48
C ALA A 47 10.17 -4.32 17.01
N ASP A 48 9.68 -3.90 18.17
CA ASP A 48 8.45 -4.40 18.78
C ASP A 48 8.45 -5.93 18.98
N GLY A 49 9.64 -6.52 19.26
CA GLY A 49 9.81 -7.96 19.44
C GLY A 49 9.69 -8.82 18.17
N LYS A 50 9.78 -8.19 17.01
CA LYS A 50 9.61 -8.81 15.70
C LYS A 50 10.70 -8.35 14.74
N ARG A 51 11.04 -9.22 13.78
CA ARG A 51 11.96 -8.89 12.69
C ARG A 51 11.19 -8.24 11.54
N TRP A 52 11.79 -7.21 10.96
CA TRP A 52 11.25 -6.43 9.87
C TRP A 52 12.28 -6.25 8.76
N VAL A 53 11.80 -6.11 7.54
CA VAL A 53 12.56 -5.60 6.40
C VAL A 53 12.16 -4.15 6.16
N ARG A 54 13.13 -3.27 5.97
CA ARG A 54 12.88 -1.89 5.59
C ARG A 54 12.29 -1.79 4.20
N GLY A 55 11.16 -1.07 4.10
CA GLY A 55 10.55 -0.65 2.85
C GLY A 55 11.15 0.66 2.29
N LEU A 56 10.44 1.30 1.38
CA LEU A 56 10.84 2.56 0.77
C LEU A 56 10.54 3.78 1.67
N GLY A 57 9.61 3.66 2.62
CA GLY A 57 9.24 4.74 3.54
C GLY A 57 8.62 5.94 2.81
N LEU A 58 7.88 5.72 1.75
CA LEU A 58 7.16 6.75 1.01
C LEU A 58 5.75 6.99 1.57
N VAL A 59 5.23 6.01 2.28
CA VAL A 59 4.01 6.07 3.08
C VAL A 59 4.34 5.51 4.46
N HIS A 60 4.00 6.21 5.54
CA HIS A 60 4.26 5.73 6.89
C HIS A 60 3.32 4.60 7.26
N GLY A 61 3.88 3.54 7.82
CA GLY A 61 3.15 2.38 8.28
C GLY A 61 3.91 1.08 8.05
N SER A 62 3.30 -0.02 8.44
CA SER A 62 3.87 -1.36 8.33
C SER A 62 2.99 -2.31 7.53
N CYS A 63 3.60 -3.38 7.04
CA CYS A 63 2.93 -4.49 6.39
C CYS A 63 3.23 -5.79 7.14
N SER A 64 2.20 -6.52 7.51
CA SER A 64 2.37 -7.78 8.22
C SER A 64 1.52 -8.91 7.65
N ARG A 65 1.93 -10.14 7.97
CA ARG A 65 1.23 -11.34 7.53
C ARG A 65 -0.19 -11.37 8.10
N LEU A 66 -1.14 -11.75 7.25
CA LEU A 66 -2.50 -12.08 7.70
C LEU A 66 -2.47 -13.43 8.44
N GLU A 67 -3.14 -13.48 9.59
CA GLU A 67 -3.25 -14.69 10.40
C GLU A 67 -4.72 -14.96 10.70
N SER A 68 -5.11 -16.24 10.59
CA SER A 68 -6.45 -16.67 10.94
C SER A 68 -6.47 -18.18 11.23
N SER A 69 -7.20 -18.57 12.28
CA SER A 69 -7.53 -19.95 12.54
C SER A 69 -8.79 -20.44 11.81
N ARG A 70 -9.53 -19.51 11.17
CA ARG A 70 -10.84 -19.80 10.55
C ARG A 70 -10.82 -19.60 9.03
N LEU A 71 -10.04 -18.66 8.54
CA LEU A 71 -9.95 -18.31 7.13
C LEU A 71 -8.66 -18.83 6.53
N LYS A 72 -8.72 -19.20 5.26
CA LYS A 72 -7.54 -19.66 4.52
C LYS A 72 -6.66 -18.45 4.17
N ILE A 73 -5.36 -18.55 4.42
CA ILE A 73 -4.36 -17.59 3.95
C ILE A 73 -3.58 -18.29 2.82
N PRO A 74 -3.40 -17.64 1.65
CA PRO A 74 -3.64 -16.24 1.33
C PRO A 74 -5.13 -15.85 1.20
N HIS A 75 -5.43 -14.56 1.36
CA HIS A 75 -6.68 -13.93 0.92
C HIS A 75 -6.72 -13.98 -0.61
N VAL A 76 -7.62 -14.77 -1.17
CA VAL A 76 -7.83 -14.89 -2.63
C VAL A 76 -9.32 -14.78 -2.92
N GLY A 77 -9.72 -13.73 -3.62
CA GLY A 77 -11.11 -13.53 -3.98
C GLY A 77 -11.50 -12.07 -4.16
N TRP A 78 -12.81 -11.88 -4.27
CA TRP A 78 -13.43 -10.56 -4.40
C TRP A 78 -13.89 -10.08 -3.03
N ASP A 79 -13.48 -8.88 -2.65
CA ASP A 79 -13.89 -8.27 -1.40
C ASP A 79 -14.19 -6.79 -1.56
N GLN A 80 -14.98 -6.24 -0.64
CA GLN A 80 -15.46 -4.87 -0.70
C GLN A 80 -14.38 -3.91 -0.20
N VAL A 81 -14.25 -2.78 -0.90
CA VAL A 81 -13.43 -1.65 -0.48
C VAL A 81 -14.34 -0.56 0.09
N HIS A 82 -14.11 -0.22 1.36
CA HIS A 82 -14.82 0.84 2.07
C HIS A 82 -13.96 2.10 2.11
N LEU A 83 -14.48 3.18 1.54
CA LEU A 83 -13.76 4.43 1.41
C LEU A 83 -13.71 5.20 2.73
N THR A 84 -12.60 5.88 2.98
CA THR A 84 -12.47 6.92 3.99
C THR A 84 -12.95 8.27 3.42
N GLU A 85 -13.02 9.31 4.26
CA GLU A 85 -13.25 10.68 3.79
C GLU A 85 -12.15 11.12 2.81
N GLU A 86 -10.89 10.78 3.11
CA GLU A 86 -9.73 11.01 2.24
C GLU A 86 -9.86 10.25 0.91
N GLY A 87 -10.38 9.01 0.95
CA GLY A 87 -10.64 8.22 -0.23
C GLY A 87 -11.68 8.86 -1.15
N VAL A 88 -12.77 9.37 -0.57
CA VAL A 88 -13.81 10.09 -1.34
C VAL A 88 -13.25 11.35 -2.00
N ALA A 89 -12.31 12.03 -1.35
CA ALA A 89 -11.67 13.24 -1.88
C ALA A 89 -10.54 12.96 -2.87
N SER A 90 -10.00 11.74 -2.92
CA SER A 90 -8.85 11.41 -3.75
C SER A 90 -9.17 11.41 -5.25
N PRO A 91 -8.34 12.07 -6.09
CA PRO A 91 -8.50 12.02 -7.54
C PRO A 91 -8.37 10.61 -8.11
N LEU A 92 -7.61 9.71 -7.45
CA LEU A 92 -7.47 8.31 -7.84
C LEU A 92 -8.81 7.56 -7.80
N LEU A 93 -9.70 7.94 -6.88
CA LEU A 93 -10.98 7.28 -6.64
C LEU A 93 -12.17 8.03 -7.24
N ARG A 94 -11.94 8.96 -8.16
CA ARG A 94 -13.03 9.66 -8.85
C ARG A 94 -13.96 8.65 -9.52
N GLY A 95 -15.24 8.67 -9.14
CA GLY A 95 -16.27 7.76 -9.66
C GLY A 95 -16.20 6.32 -9.12
N PHE A 96 -15.32 6.04 -8.16
CA PHE A 96 -15.23 4.74 -7.50
C PHE A 96 -16.37 4.61 -6.49
N PRO A 97 -17.24 3.56 -6.60
CA PRO A 97 -18.37 3.41 -5.72
C PRO A 97 -17.96 2.83 -4.36
N GLU A 98 -18.55 3.35 -3.28
CA GLU A 98 -18.45 2.75 -1.94
C GLU A 98 -18.86 1.28 -1.95
N GLY A 99 -18.10 0.42 -1.26
CA GLY A 99 -18.36 -1.01 -1.20
C GLY A 99 -18.10 -1.75 -2.52
N ALA A 100 -17.32 -1.17 -3.44
CA ALA A 100 -16.97 -1.84 -4.69
C ALA A 100 -16.16 -3.11 -4.43
N ASN A 101 -16.55 -4.21 -5.09
CA ASN A 101 -15.79 -5.45 -5.07
C ASN A 101 -14.54 -5.34 -5.94
N MET A 102 -13.38 -5.65 -5.35
CA MET A 102 -12.08 -5.71 -6.02
C MET A 102 -11.44 -7.08 -5.81
N TYR A 103 -10.54 -7.49 -6.69
CA TYR A 103 -9.88 -8.78 -6.63
C TYR A 103 -8.58 -8.72 -5.84
N PHE A 104 -8.51 -9.53 -4.77
CA PHE A 104 -7.37 -9.67 -3.89
C PHE A 104 -6.67 -11.01 -4.08
N THR A 105 -5.35 -11.04 -3.93
CA THR A 105 -4.54 -12.25 -3.84
C THR A 105 -3.24 -11.94 -3.11
N HIS A 106 -3.24 -12.08 -1.78
CA HIS A 106 -2.09 -11.72 -0.94
C HIS A 106 -2.12 -12.43 0.42
N SER A 107 -0.95 -12.60 1.03
CA SER A 107 -0.79 -13.12 2.39
C SER A 107 -0.43 -12.04 3.40
N TYR A 108 0.04 -10.88 2.94
CA TYR A 108 0.49 -9.75 3.74
C TYR A 108 -0.36 -8.52 3.40
N ALA A 109 -0.60 -7.67 4.36
CA ALA A 109 -1.42 -6.47 4.19
C ALA A 109 -0.89 -5.32 5.06
N ALA A 110 -1.12 -4.09 4.61
CA ALA A 110 -0.80 -2.89 5.38
C ALA A 110 -1.56 -2.92 6.72
N ASP A 111 -0.87 -2.61 7.80
CA ASP A 111 -1.46 -2.56 9.13
C ASP A 111 -2.28 -1.27 9.33
N LEU A 112 -3.04 -1.19 10.44
CA LEU A 112 -3.83 0.00 10.77
C LEU A 112 -2.98 1.12 11.42
N ASP A 113 -1.65 0.97 11.41
CA ASP A 113 -0.70 2.02 11.79
C ASP A 113 -0.41 3.02 10.65
N VAL A 114 -0.93 2.76 9.44
CA VAL A 114 -0.98 3.77 8.37
C VAL A 114 -1.85 4.94 8.84
N SER A 115 -1.34 6.17 8.68
CA SER A 115 -2.07 7.38 9.06
C SER A 115 -3.47 7.43 8.44
N GLY A 116 -4.46 7.88 9.21
CA GLY A 116 -5.81 8.12 8.69
C GLY A 116 -5.82 9.08 7.49
N ALA A 117 -4.95 10.10 7.53
CA ALA A 117 -4.79 11.05 6.42
C ALA A 117 -4.20 10.43 5.14
N ASP A 118 -3.48 9.32 5.26
CA ASP A 118 -2.90 8.60 4.13
C ASP A 118 -3.73 7.37 3.71
N THR A 119 -4.76 6.99 4.48
CA THR A 119 -5.61 5.85 4.19
C THR A 119 -6.81 6.24 3.35
N LEU A 120 -6.90 5.73 2.13
CA LEU A 120 -8.02 5.99 1.22
C LEU A 120 -9.16 4.98 1.35
N GLY A 121 -8.86 3.77 1.80
CA GLY A 121 -9.87 2.72 1.94
C GLY A 121 -9.41 1.52 2.74
N HIS A 122 -10.40 0.87 3.31
CA HIS A 122 -10.24 -0.34 4.13
C HIS A 122 -10.99 -1.51 3.52
N THR A 123 -10.55 -2.71 3.86
CA THR A 123 -11.30 -3.95 3.68
C THR A 123 -11.09 -4.85 4.89
N HIS A 124 -11.85 -5.95 4.95
CA HIS A 124 -11.76 -6.91 6.05
C HIS A 124 -11.58 -8.33 5.53
N TYR A 125 -10.43 -8.94 5.86
CA TYR A 125 -10.20 -10.37 5.70
C TYR A 125 -9.26 -10.84 6.79
N ALA A 126 -9.70 -11.76 7.63
CA ALA A 126 -9.01 -12.15 8.87
C ALA A 126 -8.86 -11.01 9.89
N ARG A 127 -8.50 -9.83 9.46
CA ARG A 127 -8.48 -8.54 10.19
C ARG A 127 -8.83 -7.41 9.23
N SER A 128 -9.17 -6.25 9.77
CA SER A 128 -9.25 -5.03 8.96
C SER A 128 -7.85 -4.54 8.61
N PHE A 129 -7.68 -4.00 7.41
CA PHE A 129 -6.42 -3.44 6.94
C PHE A 129 -6.64 -2.30 5.95
N ALA A 130 -5.66 -1.40 5.82
CA ALA A 130 -5.66 -0.38 4.81
C ALA A 130 -5.40 -1.03 3.44
N CYS A 131 -6.41 -1.05 2.58
CA CYS A 131 -6.29 -1.65 1.25
C CYS A 131 -5.98 -0.63 0.15
N MET A 132 -6.07 0.66 0.46
CA MET A 132 -5.66 1.77 -0.41
C MET A 132 -5.04 2.88 0.41
N VAL A 133 -3.96 3.44 -0.10
CA VAL A 133 -3.19 4.50 0.56
C VAL A 133 -2.78 5.59 -0.44
N GLN A 134 -2.56 6.81 0.09
CA GLN A 134 -2.01 7.94 -0.65
C GLN A 134 -1.18 8.83 0.27
N HIS A 135 0.02 9.19 -0.17
CA HIS A 135 0.81 10.25 0.44
C HIS A 135 1.34 11.18 -0.66
N GLY A 136 0.78 12.38 -0.74
CA GLY A 136 1.06 13.28 -1.87
C GLY A 136 0.72 12.65 -3.23
N ARG A 137 1.73 12.46 -4.09
CA ARG A 137 1.60 11.80 -5.41
C ARG A 137 2.00 10.31 -5.41
N VAL A 138 2.13 9.71 -4.23
CA VAL A 138 2.40 8.28 -4.06
C VAL A 138 1.10 7.59 -3.68
N PHE A 139 0.69 6.62 -4.48
CA PHE A 139 -0.55 5.86 -4.32
C PHE A 139 -0.24 4.38 -4.18
N GLY A 140 -1.07 3.65 -3.45
CA GLY A 140 -0.97 2.21 -3.35
C GLY A 140 -2.33 1.53 -3.23
N CYS A 141 -2.46 0.32 -3.80
CA CYS A 141 -3.62 -0.55 -3.59
C CYS A 141 -3.19 -2.00 -3.38
N GLN A 142 -3.83 -2.70 -2.43
CA GLN A 142 -3.53 -4.10 -2.12
C GLN A 142 -4.16 -5.08 -3.11
N PHE A 143 -5.32 -4.73 -3.66
CA PHE A 143 -5.98 -5.50 -4.70
C PHE A 143 -5.29 -5.29 -6.06
N HIS A 144 -5.69 -6.10 -7.04
CA HIS A 144 -5.24 -6.02 -8.42
C HIS A 144 -6.28 -5.28 -9.28
N PRO A 145 -6.12 -3.97 -9.54
CA PRO A 145 -7.07 -3.23 -10.37
C PRO A 145 -7.17 -3.81 -11.78
N GLU A 146 -6.08 -4.30 -12.35
CA GLU A 146 -6.05 -4.94 -13.67
C GLU A 146 -6.86 -6.25 -13.73
N LYS A 147 -7.19 -6.84 -12.57
CA LYS A 147 -8.04 -8.04 -12.44
C LYS A 147 -9.42 -7.74 -11.88
N SER A 148 -9.75 -6.48 -11.66
CA SER A 148 -10.95 -6.03 -10.95
C SER A 148 -12.03 -5.46 -11.89
N SER A 149 -12.15 -6.02 -13.09
CA SER A 149 -13.15 -5.62 -14.11
C SER A 149 -13.08 -4.14 -14.47
N ALA A 150 -14.17 -3.57 -14.98
CA ALA A 150 -14.25 -2.17 -15.39
C ALA A 150 -13.92 -1.18 -14.26
N ARG A 151 -14.27 -1.50 -13.00
CA ARG A 151 -14.00 -0.64 -11.85
C ARG A 151 -12.51 -0.50 -11.56
N GLY A 152 -11.78 -1.60 -11.68
CA GLY A 152 -10.32 -1.57 -11.53
C GLY A 152 -9.64 -0.82 -12.67
N LEU A 153 -10.12 -0.99 -13.90
CA LEU A 153 -9.61 -0.26 -15.06
C LEU A 153 -9.84 1.25 -14.94
N SER A 154 -11.03 1.69 -14.46
CA SER A 154 -11.30 3.10 -14.21
C SER A 154 -10.35 3.72 -13.19
N LEU A 155 -9.90 2.96 -12.16
CA LEU A 155 -8.88 3.41 -11.23
C LEU A 155 -7.54 3.64 -11.94
N ILE A 156 -7.15 2.74 -12.86
CA ILE A 156 -5.93 2.92 -13.65
C ILE A 156 -6.06 4.13 -14.59
N GLU A 157 -7.22 4.34 -15.21
CA GLU A 157 -7.51 5.51 -16.04
C GLU A 157 -7.39 6.82 -15.23
N ASN A 158 -7.92 6.85 -14.01
CA ASN A 158 -7.77 7.99 -13.11
C ASN A 158 -6.28 8.26 -12.78
N PHE A 159 -5.49 7.20 -12.56
CA PHE A 159 -4.05 7.37 -12.32
C PHE A 159 -3.32 7.91 -13.55
N VAL A 160 -3.68 7.48 -14.76
CA VAL A 160 -3.13 8.06 -16.00
C VAL A 160 -3.42 9.55 -16.07
N GLY A 161 -4.67 9.98 -15.78
CA GLY A 161 -5.02 11.41 -15.72
C GLY A 161 -4.16 12.19 -14.70
N ILE A 162 -3.91 11.62 -13.51
CA ILE A 162 -3.02 12.23 -12.51
C ILE A 162 -1.58 12.39 -13.05
N VAL A 163 -1.10 11.44 -13.85
CA VAL A 163 0.23 11.53 -14.49
C VAL A 163 0.25 12.62 -15.55
N GLU A 164 -0.79 12.72 -16.38
CA GLU A 164 -0.90 13.75 -17.42
C GLU A 164 -0.92 15.14 -16.82
N ASP A 165 -1.73 15.37 -15.77
CA ASP A 165 -1.78 16.63 -15.02
C ASP A 165 -0.39 16.99 -14.45
N ALA A 166 0.32 16.00 -13.88
CA ALA A 166 1.64 16.20 -13.32
C ALA A 166 2.72 16.51 -14.38
N VAL A 167 2.55 16.11 -15.62
CA VAL A 167 3.43 16.47 -16.75
C VAL A 167 3.13 17.90 -17.18
N ALA A 168 1.85 18.25 -17.36
CA ALA A 168 1.42 19.59 -17.76
C ALA A 168 1.90 20.67 -16.78
N ASP A 169 1.78 20.43 -15.46
CA ASP A 169 2.28 21.33 -14.42
C ASP A 169 3.79 21.66 -14.59
N ARG A 170 4.60 20.70 -15.05
CA ARG A 170 6.05 20.90 -15.21
C ARG A 170 6.42 21.71 -16.44
N GLU A 171 5.61 21.61 -17.49
CA GLU A 171 5.85 22.38 -18.74
C GLU A 171 5.50 23.86 -18.55
N VAL A 172 4.64 24.18 -17.58
CA VAL A 172 4.28 25.57 -17.23
C VAL A 172 5.37 26.23 -16.36
N ASP A 173 6.06 25.42 -15.52
CA ASP A 173 7.11 25.89 -14.59
C ASP A 173 8.53 25.91 -15.20
N ALA A 174 8.70 25.49 -16.45
CA ALA A 174 10.00 25.39 -17.14
C ALA A 174 10.23 26.56 -18.14
#